data_226b113da337208b3407ade97a04cafb
#
_entry.id   226b113da337208b3407ade97a04cafb
#
_cell.length_a   1.000
_cell.length_b   1.000
_cell.length_c   1.000
_cell.angle_alpha   90.00
_cell.angle_beta   90.00
_cell.angle_gamma   90.00
#
_symmetry.space_group_name_H-M   'P 1'
#
loop_
_entity.id
_entity.type
_entity.pdbx_description
1 polymer ?
#
loop_
_entity_poly.entity_id
_entity_poly.type
_entity_poly.pdbx_seq_one_letter_code
_entity_poly.pdbx_strand_id
1 'polypeptide(L)'
;MKEFFRMLGELKYMIPVLRYKWPDPDSNASLAHTFQDSTEKFAERPFVYFENETWTYSQANKAANSFARYLVKNGVQHGDRVVLFMENRPYYVISLLALNKIGAIGVLINTSLTGDPLIHCINSSDSIKCIVGAERAKPLEDVLDQINISNKDDLLWVEDNKDYGLPVWATDLKSNLDFNDDENLEETNLVTSKDTACYIFTSGTTGVPKAAVLPNRKLIAAAVNITKAGYRINHEDCMYNCLPLYHSTGLMLGLCGAIHVGASSFIKRKFSASSFWTDAHKYNTTAFVYIGELCRYLDNQEPSEAEKNNPIKSMVGNGLRPDVWDSFKDRFDVDRIIEIYGASEGNALFMNLFNKNKTIGMTSADVALLEYDVAEDEILKNEDGYCKKISNHEPGLLAIEIGPNAVFNGYTDKDASEKKILRNVFKDGDAWFNTGDLIKTVDVGFAFGKEHYQFVDRVGDTFRWRSENVSTNEVGEILNGFTDVNMSNVYGVEVPGCEGRAGMAAFSLEDVKNFNWNAFSEHVENNLPKYARPLFIRIIQEMDTTGTFKLKKNELRDESFDLNKVNDIVYCLKPSSNSYELLDREWLDKINSCKAGY
;
A
#
# COMPACT_ATOMS: atom_id res chain seq x y z
N MET A 1 7.09 -35.26 -7.00
CA MET A 1 6.28 -35.84 -5.91
C MET A 1 6.20 -34.93 -4.67
N LYS A 2 7.32 -34.42 -4.12
CA LYS A 2 7.30 -33.53 -2.94
C LYS A 2 6.41 -32.30 -3.18
N GLU A 3 6.57 -31.62 -4.32
CA GLU A 3 5.79 -30.42 -4.67
C GLU A 3 4.28 -30.72 -4.78
N PHE A 4 3.90 -31.84 -5.38
CA PHE A 4 2.50 -32.25 -5.47
C PHE A 4 1.86 -32.43 -4.08
N PHE A 5 2.56 -33.12 -3.14
CA PHE A 5 2.03 -33.27 -1.77
C PHE A 5 2.01 -31.97 -0.99
N ARG A 6 2.99 -31.08 -1.20
CA ARG A 6 2.97 -29.72 -0.64
C ARG A 6 1.72 -28.97 -1.12
N MET A 7 1.45 -29.01 -2.42
CA MET A 7 0.30 -28.37 -3.04
C MET A 7 -1.05 -28.95 -2.56
N LEU A 8 -1.15 -30.27 -2.35
CA LEU A 8 -2.33 -30.87 -1.73
C LEU A 8 -2.56 -30.35 -0.31
N GLY A 9 -1.49 -30.11 0.46
CA GLY A 9 -1.56 -29.46 1.77
C GLY A 9 -2.11 -28.05 1.73
N GLU A 10 -1.84 -27.30 0.66
CA GLU A 10 -2.39 -25.96 0.45
C GLU A 10 -3.91 -25.96 0.19
N LEU A 11 -4.43 -26.96 -0.54
CA LEU A 11 -5.84 -27.05 -0.94
C LEU A 11 -6.79 -26.99 0.26
N LYS A 12 -6.47 -27.62 1.39
CA LYS A 12 -7.33 -27.61 2.58
C LYS A 12 -7.62 -26.19 3.08
N TYR A 13 -6.68 -25.26 2.90
CA TYR A 13 -6.82 -23.86 3.30
C TYR A 13 -7.49 -23.00 2.21
N MET A 14 -7.43 -23.46 0.96
CA MET A 14 -8.08 -22.79 -0.16
C MET A 14 -9.58 -23.11 -0.23
N ILE A 15 -9.99 -24.33 0.14
CA ILE A 15 -11.41 -24.73 0.06
C ILE A 15 -12.33 -23.76 0.80
N PRO A 16 -12.03 -23.29 2.04
CA PRO A 16 -12.85 -22.30 2.71
C PRO A 16 -12.94 -20.96 1.97
N VAL A 17 -11.85 -20.54 1.31
CA VAL A 17 -11.81 -19.28 0.52
C VAL A 17 -12.62 -19.45 -0.76
N LEU A 18 -12.45 -20.55 -1.48
CA LEU A 18 -13.21 -20.82 -2.71
C LEU A 18 -14.71 -21.00 -2.47
N ARG A 19 -15.10 -21.43 -1.26
CA ARG A 19 -16.50 -21.56 -0.83
C ARG A 19 -17.03 -20.31 -0.12
N TYR A 20 -16.16 -19.32 0.14
CA TYR A 20 -16.59 -18.10 0.79
C TYR A 20 -17.57 -17.33 -0.09
N LYS A 21 -18.73 -17.05 0.48
CA LYS A 21 -19.72 -16.16 -0.14
C LYS A 21 -19.63 -14.80 0.53
N TRP A 22 -19.60 -13.78 -0.27
CA TRP A 22 -19.68 -12.42 0.24
C TRP A 22 -20.93 -12.24 1.08
N PRO A 23 -20.88 -11.48 2.17
CA PRO A 23 -22.08 -11.19 2.96
C PRO A 23 -23.18 -10.59 2.08
N ASP A 24 -24.42 -10.98 2.36
CA ASP A 24 -25.57 -10.33 1.76
C ASP A 24 -25.50 -8.82 2.02
N PRO A 25 -25.75 -7.95 1.00
CA PRO A 25 -25.69 -6.51 1.17
C PRO A 25 -26.46 -5.96 2.37
N ASP A 26 -27.62 -6.53 2.67
CA ASP A 26 -28.52 -6.09 3.73
C ASP A 26 -28.31 -6.86 5.05
N SER A 27 -27.32 -7.76 5.12
CA SER A 27 -26.97 -8.45 6.38
C SER A 27 -26.22 -7.54 7.35
N ASN A 28 -26.32 -7.82 8.64
CA ASN A 28 -25.63 -7.08 9.71
C ASN A 28 -24.12 -7.39 9.78
N ALA A 29 -23.50 -7.84 8.69
CA ALA A 29 -22.09 -8.14 8.64
C ALA A 29 -21.25 -6.85 8.45
N SER A 30 -20.85 -6.24 9.56
CA SER A 30 -19.97 -5.06 9.59
C SER A 30 -18.69 -5.32 10.39
N LEU A 31 -17.73 -4.41 10.30
CA LEU A 31 -16.52 -4.45 11.13
C LEU A 31 -16.88 -4.38 12.62
N ALA A 32 -17.87 -3.55 12.99
CA ALA A 32 -18.35 -3.43 14.36
C ALA A 32 -18.95 -4.74 14.88
N HIS A 33 -19.80 -5.42 14.09
CA HIS A 33 -20.34 -6.74 14.48
C HIS A 33 -19.22 -7.78 14.62
N THR A 34 -18.30 -7.84 13.67
CA THR A 34 -17.15 -8.76 13.76
C THR A 34 -16.32 -8.51 15.01
N PHE A 35 -16.15 -7.24 15.40
CA PHE A 35 -15.44 -6.88 16.63
C PHE A 35 -16.22 -7.25 17.90
N GLN A 36 -17.54 -7.04 17.92
CA GLN A 36 -18.40 -7.48 19.05
C GLN A 36 -18.37 -8.99 19.21
N ASP A 37 -18.53 -9.75 18.12
CA ASP A 37 -18.45 -11.22 18.14
C ASP A 37 -17.11 -11.73 18.70
N SER A 38 -16.01 -11.06 18.34
CA SER A 38 -14.68 -11.38 18.87
C SER A 38 -14.53 -10.97 20.33
N THR A 39 -15.13 -9.84 20.73
CA THR A 39 -15.15 -9.40 22.13
C THR A 39 -15.92 -10.38 23.01
N GLU A 40 -17.07 -10.87 22.58
CA GLU A 40 -17.86 -11.87 23.33
C GLU A 40 -17.08 -13.16 23.59
N LYS A 41 -16.30 -13.59 22.60
CA LYS A 41 -15.52 -14.85 22.68
C LYS A 41 -14.20 -14.68 23.43
N PHE A 42 -13.59 -13.49 23.37
CA PHE A 42 -12.20 -13.26 23.78
C PHE A 42 -12.03 -12.00 24.64
N ALA A 43 -13.03 -11.64 25.45
CA ALA A 43 -13.12 -10.38 26.21
C ALA A 43 -11.82 -9.97 26.92
N GLU A 44 -11.22 -10.91 27.68
CA GLU A 44 -10.05 -10.65 28.52
C GLU A 44 -8.70 -10.86 27.78
N ARG A 45 -8.75 -11.29 26.50
CA ARG A 45 -7.51 -11.44 25.75
C ARG A 45 -6.98 -10.08 25.30
N PRO A 46 -5.64 -9.92 25.21
CA PRO A 46 -5.05 -8.74 24.58
C PRO A 46 -5.54 -8.58 23.15
N PHE A 47 -6.02 -7.39 22.82
CA PHE A 47 -6.40 -6.98 21.46
C PHE A 47 -5.33 -6.13 20.83
N VAL A 48 -4.89 -5.06 21.50
CA VAL A 48 -3.86 -4.16 21.01
C VAL A 48 -2.72 -4.05 22.00
N TYR A 49 -1.50 -4.29 21.52
CA TYR A 49 -0.26 -3.87 22.15
C TYR A 49 0.24 -2.61 21.45
N PHE A 50 0.57 -1.59 22.23
CA PHE A 50 1.10 -0.34 21.71
C PHE A 50 2.06 0.28 22.74
N GLU A 51 3.32 0.52 22.36
CA GLU A 51 4.35 1.06 23.27
C GLU A 51 4.41 0.28 24.59
N ASN A 52 3.94 0.85 25.70
CA ASN A 52 3.85 0.20 27.01
C ASN A 52 2.40 -0.10 27.43
N GLU A 53 1.44 0.07 26.53
CA GLU A 53 0.03 -0.15 26.78
C GLU A 53 -0.42 -1.51 26.25
N THR A 54 -1.35 -2.13 26.96
CA THR A 54 -2.08 -3.31 26.50
C THR A 54 -3.57 -3.07 26.70
N TRP A 55 -4.31 -3.22 25.61
CA TRP A 55 -5.77 -3.11 25.61
C TRP A 55 -6.39 -4.48 25.37
N THR A 56 -7.30 -4.93 26.23
CA THR A 56 -8.09 -6.14 25.99
C THR A 56 -9.21 -5.85 25.00
N TYR A 57 -9.82 -6.90 24.45
CA TYR A 57 -11.02 -6.78 23.61
C TYR A 57 -12.14 -6.06 24.35
N SER A 58 -12.39 -6.43 25.62
CA SER A 58 -13.39 -5.80 26.48
C SER A 58 -13.11 -4.31 26.67
N GLN A 59 -11.89 -3.93 27.05
CA GLN A 59 -11.53 -2.53 27.25
C GLN A 59 -11.71 -1.70 25.98
N ALA A 60 -11.26 -2.20 24.83
CA ALA A 60 -11.40 -1.52 23.55
C ALA A 60 -12.87 -1.39 23.13
N ASN A 61 -13.70 -2.42 23.35
CA ASN A 61 -15.13 -2.37 23.06
C ASN A 61 -15.86 -1.34 23.91
N LYS A 62 -15.61 -1.31 25.20
CA LYS A 62 -16.18 -0.33 26.14
C LYS A 62 -15.82 1.10 25.74
N ALA A 63 -14.54 1.35 25.44
CA ALA A 63 -14.09 2.65 24.99
C ALA A 63 -14.74 3.06 23.64
N ALA A 64 -14.87 2.13 22.69
CA ALA A 64 -15.55 2.37 21.42
C ALA A 64 -17.05 2.64 21.62
N ASN A 65 -17.72 1.96 22.55
CA ASN A 65 -19.12 2.19 22.88
C ASN A 65 -19.32 3.60 23.47
N SER A 66 -18.55 3.97 24.51
CA SER A 66 -18.60 5.33 25.09
C SER A 66 -18.36 6.40 24.03
N PHE A 67 -17.40 6.19 23.13
CA PHE A 67 -17.13 7.13 22.07
C PHE A 67 -18.27 7.20 21.03
N ALA A 68 -18.81 6.07 20.63
CA ALA A 68 -19.95 6.01 19.72
C ALA A 68 -21.17 6.79 20.27
N ARG A 69 -21.50 6.60 21.56
CA ARG A 69 -22.57 7.36 22.23
C ARG A 69 -22.29 8.87 22.27
N TYR A 70 -21.05 9.25 22.57
CA TYR A 70 -20.66 10.66 22.51
C TYR A 70 -20.92 11.25 21.12
N LEU A 71 -20.56 10.53 20.04
CA LEU A 71 -20.79 10.98 18.67
C LEU A 71 -22.29 11.13 18.36
N VAL A 72 -23.12 10.13 18.73
CA VAL A 72 -24.58 10.19 18.55
C VAL A 72 -25.19 11.36 19.31
N LYS A 73 -24.81 11.53 20.60
CA LYS A 73 -25.25 12.65 21.42
C LYS A 73 -24.89 14.01 20.83
N ASN A 74 -23.78 14.09 20.11
CA ASN A 74 -23.30 15.30 19.43
C ASN A 74 -23.66 15.35 17.94
N GLY A 75 -24.74 14.67 17.56
CA GLY A 75 -25.42 14.84 16.28
C GLY A 75 -24.89 14.02 15.10
N VAL A 76 -23.93 13.10 15.32
CA VAL A 76 -23.47 12.21 14.24
C VAL A 76 -24.51 11.12 13.98
N GLN A 77 -24.90 10.95 12.74
CA GLN A 77 -25.90 10.00 12.28
C GLN A 77 -25.30 8.96 11.33
N HIS A 78 -26.06 7.91 11.08
CA HIS A 78 -25.72 6.89 10.09
C HIS A 78 -25.48 7.53 8.71
N GLY A 79 -24.35 7.19 8.10
CA GLY A 79 -23.92 7.72 6.80
C GLY A 79 -23.15 9.04 6.86
N ASP A 80 -23.07 9.71 8.01
CA ASP A 80 -22.25 10.90 8.16
C ASP A 80 -20.76 10.58 8.03
N ARG A 81 -20.00 11.54 7.51
CA ARG A 81 -18.57 11.42 7.31
C ARG A 81 -17.83 12.17 8.42
N VAL A 82 -16.86 11.48 9.02
CA VAL A 82 -16.04 12.02 10.10
C VAL A 82 -14.56 11.78 9.79
N VAL A 83 -13.80 12.86 9.72
CA VAL A 83 -12.35 12.80 9.50
C VAL A 83 -11.68 12.12 10.69
N LEU A 84 -10.73 11.22 10.39
CA LEU A 84 -9.81 10.63 11.34
C LEU A 84 -8.38 10.95 10.91
N PHE A 85 -7.76 11.93 11.61
CA PHE A 85 -6.41 12.43 11.33
C PHE A 85 -5.50 12.20 12.52
N MET A 86 -4.96 10.99 12.62
CA MET A 86 -4.21 10.50 13.77
C MET A 86 -3.19 9.45 13.34
N GLU A 87 -2.05 9.38 14.00
CA GLU A 87 -1.07 8.29 13.81
C GLU A 87 -1.58 6.97 14.41
N ASN A 88 -0.93 5.85 14.04
CA ASN A 88 -1.26 4.53 14.59
C ASN A 88 -1.15 4.53 16.11
N ARG A 89 -2.25 4.25 16.81
CA ARG A 89 -2.34 4.08 18.25
C ARG A 89 -3.70 3.51 18.67
N PRO A 90 -3.91 3.09 19.92
CA PRO A 90 -5.18 2.48 20.34
C PRO A 90 -6.40 3.35 20.05
N TYR A 91 -6.32 4.66 20.29
CA TYR A 91 -7.44 5.57 20.02
C TYR A 91 -7.77 5.74 18.52
N TYR A 92 -6.84 5.48 17.60
CA TYR A 92 -7.18 5.36 16.18
C TYR A 92 -8.15 4.20 15.94
N VAL A 93 -7.84 3.04 16.50
CA VAL A 93 -8.67 1.82 16.38
C VAL A 93 -10.02 2.01 17.05
N ILE A 94 -10.02 2.56 18.26
CA ILE A 94 -11.24 2.87 19.03
C ILE A 94 -12.14 3.84 18.26
N SER A 95 -11.57 4.91 17.67
CA SER A 95 -12.30 5.89 16.86
C SER A 95 -12.95 5.23 15.64
N LEU A 96 -12.20 4.41 14.92
CA LEU A 96 -12.72 3.70 13.74
C LEU A 96 -13.85 2.74 14.10
N LEU A 97 -13.70 2.00 15.20
CA LEU A 97 -14.74 1.10 15.70
C LEU A 97 -15.98 1.86 16.17
N ALA A 98 -15.80 2.98 16.86
CA ALA A 98 -16.90 3.83 17.31
C ALA A 98 -17.73 4.37 16.12
N LEU A 99 -17.05 4.87 15.08
CA LEU A 99 -17.71 5.32 13.84
C LEU A 99 -18.46 4.17 13.17
N ASN A 100 -17.84 3.00 13.07
CA ASN A 100 -18.49 1.84 12.42
C ASN A 100 -19.68 1.31 13.23
N LYS A 101 -19.67 1.42 14.57
CA LYS A 101 -20.79 1.01 15.43
C LYS A 101 -22.07 1.80 15.19
N ILE A 102 -21.96 3.04 14.75
CA ILE A 102 -23.11 3.91 14.46
C ILE A 102 -23.35 4.08 12.94
N GLY A 103 -22.63 3.33 12.10
CA GLY A 103 -22.75 3.42 10.65
C GLY A 103 -22.23 4.73 10.07
N ALA A 104 -21.44 5.50 10.83
CA ALA A 104 -20.74 6.67 10.32
C ALA A 104 -19.49 6.26 9.52
N ILE A 105 -19.13 7.05 8.52
CA ILE A 105 -18.05 6.79 7.59
C ILE A 105 -16.76 7.41 8.11
N GLY A 106 -15.76 6.60 8.42
CA GLY A 106 -14.43 7.08 8.76
C GLY A 106 -13.68 7.61 7.54
N VAL A 107 -13.36 8.90 7.53
CA VAL A 107 -12.54 9.52 6.47
C VAL A 107 -11.08 9.48 6.91
N LEU A 108 -10.34 8.47 6.42
CA LEU A 108 -9.01 8.16 6.91
C LEU A 108 -7.96 8.99 6.19
N ILE A 109 -7.42 9.99 6.88
CA ILE A 109 -6.47 10.94 6.30
C ILE A 109 -5.03 10.47 6.49
N ASN A 110 -4.24 10.54 5.42
CA ASN A 110 -2.80 10.32 5.48
C ASN A 110 -2.15 11.36 6.40
N THR A 111 -1.49 10.88 7.44
CA THR A 111 -0.88 11.73 8.49
C THR A 111 0.32 12.55 8.04
N SER A 112 0.86 12.31 6.84
CA SER A 112 1.92 13.15 6.25
C SER A 112 1.40 14.36 5.50
N LEU A 113 0.07 14.49 5.29
CA LEU A 113 -0.51 15.62 4.57
C LEU A 113 -0.49 16.91 5.39
N THR A 114 -0.20 18.00 4.71
CA THR A 114 -0.22 19.39 5.19
C THR A 114 -0.74 20.31 4.09
N GLY A 115 -1.13 21.56 4.41
CA GLY A 115 -1.53 22.56 3.42
C GLY A 115 -2.64 22.09 2.46
N ASP A 116 -2.53 22.48 1.18
CA ASP A 116 -3.57 22.23 0.17
C ASP A 116 -4.02 20.77 0.01
N PRO A 117 -3.15 19.76 0.03
CA PRO A 117 -3.58 18.36 -0.01
C PRO A 117 -4.43 17.94 1.21
N LEU A 118 -4.13 18.46 2.41
CA LEU A 118 -4.92 18.22 3.60
C LEU A 118 -6.29 18.90 3.51
N ILE A 119 -6.33 20.16 3.10
CA ILE A 119 -7.54 20.95 2.84
C ILE A 119 -8.45 20.21 1.84
N HIS A 120 -7.86 19.76 0.74
CA HIS A 120 -8.59 19.02 -0.29
C HIS A 120 -9.23 17.75 0.25
N CYS A 121 -8.48 16.91 0.98
CA CYS A 121 -9.00 15.66 1.52
C CYS A 121 -10.16 15.88 2.51
N ILE A 122 -10.04 16.91 3.37
CA ILE A 122 -11.10 17.23 4.33
C ILE A 122 -12.34 17.78 3.60
N ASN A 123 -12.18 18.78 2.74
CA ASN A 123 -13.30 19.44 2.10
C ASN A 123 -14.03 18.56 1.09
N SER A 124 -13.29 17.76 0.30
CA SER A 124 -13.90 16.87 -0.69
C SER A 124 -14.65 15.66 -0.09
N SER A 125 -14.46 15.41 1.21
CA SER A 125 -15.15 14.34 1.91
C SER A 125 -16.53 14.74 2.44
N ASP A 126 -16.88 16.03 2.44
CA ASP A 126 -18.08 16.58 3.07
C ASP A 126 -18.23 16.13 4.54
N SER A 127 -17.15 16.07 5.28
CA SER A 127 -17.14 15.61 6.67
C SER A 127 -17.74 16.67 7.59
N ILE A 128 -18.51 16.20 8.59
CA ILE A 128 -19.17 17.07 9.57
C ILE A 128 -18.35 17.28 10.85
N LYS A 129 -17.42 16.35 11.14
CA LYS A 129 -16.52 16.40 12.29
C LYS A 129 -15.13 15.92 11.92
N CYS A 130 -14.16 16.31 12.76
CA CYS A 130 -12.78 15.85 12.65
C CYS A 130 -12.28 15.34 14.01
N ILE A 131 -11.82 14.09 14.03
CA ILE A 131 -11.09 13.50 15.16
C ILE A 131 -9.61 13.64 14.86
N VAL A 132 -8.92 14.47 15.64
CA VAL A 132 -7.50 14.77 15.43
C VAL A 132 -6.65 14.27 16.60
N GLY A 133 -5.59 13.54 16.30
CA GLY A 133 -4.57 13.20 17.28
C GLY A 133 -3.74 14.43 17.68
N ALA A 134 -3.36 14.49 18.95
CA ALA A 134 -2.55 15.61 19.47
C ALA A 134 -1.29 15.86 18.62
N GLU A 135 -0.67 14.81 18.11
CA GLU A 135 0.51 14.82 17.26
C GLU A 135 0.25 15.38 15.85
N ARG A 136 -1.03 15.56 15.48
CA ARG A 136 -1.47 16.16 14.19
C ARG A 136 -2.23 17.47 14.36
N ALA A 137 -2.28 17.99 15.58
CA ALA A 137 -2.97 19.27 15.86
C ALA A 137 -2.38 20.45 15.08
N LYS A 138 -1.04 20.55 15.00
CA LYS A 138 -0.39 21.69 14.31
C LYS A 138 -0.66 21.70 12.80
N PRO A 139 -0.49 20.63 12.02
CA PRO A 139 -0.88 20.60 10.61
C PRO A 139 -2.36 20.94 10.37
N LEU A 140 -3.27 20.55 11.26
CA LEU A 140 -4.68 20.91 11.15
C LEU A 140 -4.91 22.39 11.47
N GLU A 141 -4.27 22.93 12.52
CA GLU A 141 -4.34 24.33 12.91
C GLU A 141 -3.95 25.26 11.76
N ASP A 142 -2.90 24.90 11.02
CA ASP A 142 -2.38 25.70 9.91
C ASP A 142 -3.37 25.84 8.73
N VAL A 143 -4.44 25.03 8.70
CA VAL A 143 -5.44 25.01 7.63
C VAL A 143 -6.89 25.27 8.11
N LEU A 144 -7.11 25.53 9.39
CA LEU A 144 -8.45 25.65 9.99
C LEU A 144 -9.36 26.64 9.26
N ASP A 145 -8.80 27.79 8.84
CA ASP A 145 -9.56 28.85 8.16
C ASP A 145 -9.98 28.47 6.72
N GLN A 146 -9.49 27.34 6.21
CA GLN A 146 -9.70 26.89 4.82
C GLN A 146 -10.49 25.57 4.72
N ILE A 147 -10.79 24.95 5.85
CA ILE A 147 -11.59 23.71 5.89
C ILE A 147 -13.05 24.01 6.25
N ASN A 148 -13.95 23.12 5.80
CA ASN A 148 -15.39 23.30 6.00
C ASN A 148 -15.85 22.96 7.44
N ILE A 149 -14.97 22.49 8.32
CA ILE A 149 -15.24 22.17 9.72
C ILE A 149 -14.66 23.28 10.58
N SER A 150 -15.49 24.19 11.06
CA SER A 150 -15.04 25.41 11.77
C SER A 150 -15.51 25.52 13.22
N ASN A 151 -16.52 24.71 13.62
CA ASN A 151 -17.03 24.75 14.98
C ASN A 151 -16.10 23.94 15.91
N LYS A 152 -15.72 24.52 17.04
CA LYS A 152 -14.89 23.89 18.06
C LYS A 152 -15.44 22.51 18.52
N ASP A 153 -16.76 22.38 18.65
CA ASP A 153 -17.41 21.14 19.10
C ASP A 153 -17.40 20.03 18.02
N ASP A 154 -16.99 20.38 16.79
CA ASP A 154 -16.82 19.45 15.68
C ASP A 154 -15.35 19.06 15.45
N LEU A 155 -14.42 19.68 16.19
CA LEU A 155 -12.99 19.42 16.17
C LEU A 155 -12.58 18.68 17.45
N LEU A 156 -12.58 17.36 17.38
CA LEU A 156 -12.38 16.47 18.55
C LEU A 156 -10.91 16.10 18.68
N TRP A 157 -10.24 16.70 19.66
CA TRP A 157 -8.85 16.43 19.95
C TRP A 157 -8.69 15.21 20.86
N VAL A 158 -7.72 14.36 20.54
CA VAL A 158 -7.39 13.17 21.33
C VAL A 158 -5.95 13.25 21.81
N GLU A 159 -5.80 13.31 23.15
CA GLU A 159 -4.50 13.35 23.82
C GLU A 159 -3.58 12.20 23.39
N ASP A 160 -2.28 12.45 23.36
CA ASP A 160 -1.22 11.46 23.19
C ASP A 160 -0.36 11.38 24.46
N ASN A 161 0.54 10.39 24.54
CA ASN A 161 1.47 10.19 25.66
C ASN A 161 2.52 11.32 25.81
N LYS A 162 2.62 12.20 24.82
CA LYS A 162 3.43 13.42 24.86
C LYS A 162 2.52 14.60 25.22
N ASP A 163 3.01 15.50 26.06
CA ASP A 163 2.31 16.73 26.39
C ASP A 163 2.34 17.71 25.21
N TYR A 164 1.26 17.70 24.43
CA TYR A 164 1.03 18.65 23.34
C TYR A 164 0.17 19.85 23.73
N GLY A 165 -0.48 19.79 24.90
CA GLY A 165 -1.49 20.77 25.33
C GLY A 165 -2.76 20.73 24.47
N LEU A 166 -3.92 20.98 25.10
CA LEU A 166 -5.21 21.06 24.40
C LEU A 166 -5.29 22.37 23.61
N PRO A 167 -5.49 22.33 22.29
CA PRO A 167 -5.67 23.54 21.49
C PRO A 167 -6.97 24.27 21.83
N VAL A 168 -6.95 25.61 21.79
CA VAL A 168 -8.14 26.44 22.09
C VAL A 168 -9.29 26.23 21.10
N TRP A 169 -8.98 25.79 19.89
CA TRP A 169 -9.92 25.55 18.79
C TRP A 169 -10.56 24.14 18.82
N ALA A 170 -10.14 23.26 19.72
CA ALA A 170 -10.63 21.88 19.75
C ALA A 170 -11.28 21.53 21.11
N THR A 171 -12.11 20.49 21.11
CA THR A 171 -12.72 19.89 22.29
C THR A 171 -11.96 18.63 22.66
N ASP A 172 -11.54 18.49 23.94
CA ASP A 172 -10.91 17.26 24.42
C ASP A 172 -11.92 16.11 24.45
N LEU A 173 -11.73 15.16 23.56
CA LEU A 173 -12.63 14.02 23.43
C LEU A 173 -12.61 13.14 24.70
N LYS A 174 -11.42 12.77 25.19
CA LYS A 174 -11.29 11.82 26.30
C LYS A 174 -11.98 12.30 27.58
N SER A 175 -11.86 13.59 27.87
CA SER A 175 -12.52 14.22 29.05
C SER A 175 -14.05 14.25 28.95
N ASN A 176 -14.60 14.05 27.76
CA ASN A 176 -16.03 14.07 27.51
C ASN A 176 -16.65 12.66 27.35
N LEU A 177 -15.85 11.59 27.43
CA LEU A 177 -16.36 10.22 27.36
C LEU A 177 -16.88 9.75 28.74
N ASP A 178 -18.06 9.13 28.74
CA ASP A 178 -18.58 8.44 29.92
C ASP A 178 -18.25 6.95 29.80
N PHE A 179 -17.20 6.53 30.49
CA PHE A 179 -16.77 5.14 30.50
C PHE A 179 -17.64 4.20 31.34
N ASN A 180 -18.66 4.73 32.05
CA ASN A 180 -19.64 3.91 32.77
C ASN A 180 -20.81 3.46 31.88
N ASP A 181 -21.05 4.21 30.77
CA ASP A 181 -22.02 3.84 29.74
C ASP A 181 -21.31 3.10 28.61
N ASP A 182 -21.00 1.84 28.85
CA ASP A 182 -20.10 1.03 28.06
C ASP A 182 -20.76 -0.18 27.36
N GLU A 183 -22.10 -0.32 27.48
CA GLU A 183 -22.86 -1.37 26.81
C GLU A 183 -22.86 -1.20 25.26
N ASN A 184 -23.10 -2.29 24.52
CA ASN A 184 -23.23 -2.22 23.07
C ASN A 184 -24.45 -1.39 22.65
N LEU A 185 -24.28 -0.60 21.58
CA LEU A 185 -25.31 0.29 21.06
C LEU A 185 -26.33 -0.46 20.19
N GLU A 186 -27.60 -0.05 20.29
CA GLU A 186 -28.65 -0.56 19.40
C GLU A 186 -28.43 -0.13 17.93
N GLU A 187 -27.85 1.06 17.69
CA GLU A 187 -27.48 1.59 16.39
C GLU A 187 -26.59 0.63 15.60
N THR A 188 -25.75 -0.15 16.29
CA THR A 188 -24.89 -1.14 15.64
C THR A 188 -25.71 -2.18 14.87
N ASN A 189 -26.90 -2.56 15.34
CA ASN A 189 -27.78 -3.51 14.67
C ASN A 189 -28.38 -2.99 13.34
N LEU A 190 -28.28 -1.68 13.09
CA LEU A 190 -28.73 -1.05 11.86
C LEU A 190 -27.64 -1.02 10.77
N VAL A 191 -26.38 -1.27 11.16
CA VAL A 191 -25.25 -1.23 10.23
C VAL A 191 -25.19 -2.48 9.39
N THR A 192 -25.20 -2.32 8.07
CA THR A 192 -25.22 -3.43 7.10
C THR A 192 -23.88 -3.63 6.40
N SER A 193 -23.77 -4.75 5.72
CA SER A 193 -22.55 -5.11 4.98
C SER A 193 -22.29 -4.19 3.77
N LYS A 194 -23.32 -3.61 3.17
CA LYS A 194 -23.20 -2.65 2.05
C LYS A 194 -22.82 -1.25 2.50
N ASP A 195 -23.05 -0.91 3.78
CA ASP A 195 -22.73 0.42 4.30
C ASP A 195 -21.23 0.71 4.18
N THR A 196 -20.93 1.93 3.80
CA THR A 196 -19.54 2.39 3.69
C THR A 196 -18.91 2.47 5.07
N ALA A 197 -17.86 1.70 5.31
CA ALA A 197 -17.12 1.73 6.57
C ALA A 197 -16.14 2.90 6.63
N CYS A 198 -15.45 3.15 5.51
CA CYS A 198 -14.47 4.24 5.46
C CYS A 198 -14.18 4.70 4.03
N TYR A 199 -13.56 5.89 3.95
CA TYR A 199 -12.87 6.38 2.77
C TYR A 199 -11.37 6.29 2.97
N ILE A 200 -10.65 5.84 1.95
CA ILE A 200 -9.18 5.84 1.91
C ILE A 200 -8.72 6.67 0.72
N PHE A 201 -7.92 7.70 1.00
CA PHE A 201 -7.37 8.53 -0.07
C PHE A 201 -6.20 7.84 -0.75
N THR A 202 -6.26 7.76 -2.08
CA THR A 202 -5.20 7.23 -2.92
C THR A 202 -4.58 8.35 -3.75
N SER A 203 -3.25 8.34 -3.90
CA SER A 203 -2.56 9.25 -4.82
C SER A 203 -2.84 8.79 -6.25
N GLY A 204 -3.77 9.46 -6.92
CA GLY A 204 -4.01 9.23 -8.34
C GLY A 204 -2.83 9.73 -9.19
N THR A 205 -2.73 9.25 -10.43
CA THR A 205 -1.76 9.72 -11.45
C THR A 205 -1.92 11.22 -11.79
N THR A 206 -3.01 11.84 -11.35
CA THR A 206 -3.37 13.26 -11.61
C THR A 206 -3.00 14.23 -10.48
N GLY A 207 -2.24 13.79 -9.48
CA GLY A 207 -1.66 14.66 -8.44
C GLY A 207 -2.54 14.93 -7.22
N VAL A 208 -3.87 14.97 -7.33
CA VAL A 208 -4.77 15.24 -6.20
C VAL A 208 -5.31 13.93 -5.61
N PRO A 209 -5.24 13.71 -4.28
CA PRO A 209 -5.75 12.49 -3.67
C PRO A 209 -7.25 12.28 -3.91
N LYS A 210 -7.65 11.04 -4.22
CA LYS A 210 -9.05 10.65 -4.46
C LYS A 210 -9.51 9.66 -3.41
N ALA A 211 -10.73 9.85 -2.89
CA ALA A 211 -11.31 8.99 -1.87
C ALA A 211 -11.91 7.72 -2.48
N ALA A 212 -11.28 6.58 -2.25
CA ALA A 212 -11.82 5.26 -2.56
C ALA A 212 -12.87 4.86 -1.52
N VAL A 213 -14.00 4.31 -1.97
CA VAL A 213 -15.11 3.91 -1.11
C VAL A 213 -14.96 2.45 -0.68
N LEU A 214 -14.89 2.21 0.63
CA LEU A 214 -14.74 0.86 1.19
C LEU A 214 -15.98 0.46 2.01
N PRO A 215 -16.87 -0.39 1.47
CA PRO A 215 -17.99 -0.93 2.24
C PRO A 215 -17.54 -2.00 3.24
N ASN A 216 -18.31 -2.21 4.31
CA ASN A 216 -18.06 -3.23 5.33
C ASN A 216 -17.80 -4.61 4.72
N ARG A 217 -18.61 -5.04 3.76
CA ARG A 217 -18.44 -6.34 3.09
C ARG A 217 -17.05 -6.56 2.50
N LYS A 218 -16.40 -5.48 2.01
CA LYS A 218 -15.03 -5.55 1.45
C LYS A 218 -13.99 -5.77 2.55
N LEU A 219 -14.13 -5.07 3.69
CA LEU A 219 -13.26 -5.25 4.84
C LEU A 219 -13.35 -6.68 5.39
N ILE A 220 -14.57 -7.19 5.56
CA ILE A 220 -14.83 -8.53 6.10
C ILE A 220 -14.33 -9.61 5.14
N ALA A 221 -14.62 -9.48 3.83
CA ALA A 221 -14.16 -10.45 2.84
C ALA A 221 -12.62 -10.53 2.81
N ALA A 222 -11.95 -9.37 2.87
CA ALA A 222 -10.49 -9.34 2.97
C ALA A 222 -10.00 -10.03 4.24
N ALA A 223 -10.56 -9.69 5.41
CA ALA A 223 -10.19 -10.28 6.69
C ALA A 223 -10.34 -11.80 6.72
N VAL A 224 -11.49 -12.33 6.24
CA VAL A 224 -11.75 -13.77 6.16
C VAL A 224 -10.74 -14.50 5.28
N ASN A 225 -10.53 -13.99 4.07
CA ASN A 225 -9.66 -14.63 3.10
C ASN A 225 -8.20 -14.61 3.53
N ILE A 226 -7.75 -13.47 4.06
CA ILE A 226 -6.37 -13.29 4.46
C ILE A 226 -6.00 -14.14 5.69
N THR A 227 -6.91 -14.27 6.65
CA THR A 227 -6.66 -15.07 7.86
C THR A 227 -6.70 -16.57 7.59
N LYS A 228 -7.64 -17.04 6.75
CA LYS A 228 -7.80 -18.47 6.46
C LYS A 228 -6.74 -19.02 5.52
N ALA A 229 -6.44 -18.33 4.44
CA ALA A 229 -5.53 -18.82 3.41
C ALA A 229 -4.20 -18.06 3.35
N GLY A 230 -4.18 -16.77 3.70
CA GLY A 230 -2.98 -15.97 3.79
C GLY A 230 -2.13 -16.36 5.00
N TYR A 231 -2.38 -15.74 6.13
CA TYR A 231 -1.61 -15.96 7.37
C TYR A 231 -1.81 -17.35 7.99
N ARG A 232 -3.01 -17.91 7.96
CA ARG A 232 -3.42 -19.10 8.69
C ARG A 232 -3.33 -18.95 10.21
N ILE A 233 -3.77 -17.80 10.69
CA ILE A 233 -3.77 -17.43 12.10
C ILE A 233 -5.12 -17.69 12.77
N ASN A 234 -5.09 -17.73 14.10
CA ASN A 234 -6.24 -17.86 14.99
C ASN A 234 -6.09 -16.90 16.18
N HIS A 235 -6.96 -17.02 17.18
CA HIS A 235 -6.99 -16.14 18.36
C HIS A 235 -5.74 -16.22 19.26
N GLU A 236 -4.87 -17.21 19.09
CA GLU A 236 -3.62 -17.33 19.86
C GLU A 236 -2.46 -16.56 19.26
N ASP A 237 -2.61 -16.13 18.01
CA ASP A 237 -1.58 -15.43 17.26
C ASP A 237 -1.54 -13.93 17.58
N CYS A 238 -0.43 -13.28 17.22
CA CYS A 238 -0.25 -11.85 17.32
C CYS A 238 0.25 -11.28 15.99
N MET A 239 -0.42 -10.25 15.50
CA MET A 239 -0.09 -9.56 14.25
C MET A 239 0.89 -8.42 14.51
N TYR A 240 2.06 -8.41 13.86
CA TYR A 240 2.91 -7.23 13.78
C TYR A 240 2.37 -6.28 12.72
N ASN A 241 1.86 -5.12 13.12
CA ASN A 241 1.28 -4.12 12.23
C ASN A 241 1.94 -2.75 12.44
N CYS A 242 2.94 -2.44 11.61
CA CYS A 242 3.61 -1.15 11.59
C CYS A 242 3.19 -0.27 10.40
N LEU A 243 2.26 -0.76 9.57
CA LEU A 243 1.75 -0.01 8.43
C LEU A 243 0.68 1.00 8.87
N PRO A 244 0.56 2.13 8.16
CA PRO A 244 -0.45 3.12 8.47
C PRO A 244 -1.87 2.54 8.40
N LEU A 245 -2.66 2.75 9.45
CA LEU A 245 -4.05 2.29 9.52
C LEU A 245 -5.00 3.12 8.63
N TYR A 246 -4.58 4.30 8.18
CA TYR A 246 -5.30 5.06 7.17
C TYR A 246 -5.16 4.48 5.75
N HIS A 247 -4.39 3.40 5.59
CA HIS A 247 -4.17 2.72 4.30
C HIS A 247 -4.73 1.30 4.32
N SER A 248 -5.21 0.83 3.16
CA SER A 248 -5.88 -0.47 3.03
C SER A 248 -5.04 -1.66 3.52
N THR A 249 -3.74 -1.68 3.30
CA THR A 249 -2.87 -2.80 3.70
C THR A 249 -2.82 -2.93 5.23
N GLY A 250 -2.50 -1.85 5.96
CA GLY A 250 -2.47 -1.86 7.43
C GLY A 250 -3.83 -2.12 8.05
N LEU A 251 -4.88 -1.52 7.48
CA LEU A 251 -6.26 -1.68 7.96
C LEU A 251 -6.83 -3.06 7.65
N MET A 252 -6.95 -3.41 6.36
CA MET A 252 -7.70 -4.61 5.96
C MET A 252 -6.94 -5.90 6.24
N LEU A 253 -5.64 -5.94 5.94
CA LEU A 253 -4.83 -7.16 6.08
C LEU A 253 -4.29 -7.32 7.49
N GLY A 254 -3.93 -6.21 8.15
CA GLY A 254 -3.44 -6.21 9.52
C GLY A 254 -4.58 -6.22 10.53
N LEU A 255 -5.19 -5.05 10.78
CA LEU A 255 -6.15 -4.86 11.87
C LEU A 255 -7.43 -5.69 11.71
N CYS A 256 -8.12 -5.59 10.54
CA CYS A 256 -9.36 -6.35 10.33
C CYS A 256 -9.12 -7.87 10.33
N GLY A 257 -7.95 -8.32 9.88
CA GLY A 257 -7.55 -9.72 9.96
C GLY A 257 -7.44 -10.20 11.42
N ALA A 258 -6.76 -9.45 12.27
CA ALA A 258 -6.65 -9.77 13.70
C ALA A 258 -8.03 -9.77 14.39
N ILE A 259 -8.85 -8.75 14.15
CA ILE A 259 -10.22 -8.66 14.69
C ILE A 259 -11.05 -9.90 14.32
N HIS A 260 -11.00 -10.33 13.04
CA HIS A 260 -11.83 -11.43 12.54
C HIS A 260 -11.61 -12.76 13.28
N VAL A 261 -10.39 -13.04 13.72
CA VAL A 261 -10.05 -14.30 14.39
C VAL A 261 -9.87 -14.16 15.91
N GLY A 262 -10.01 -12.97 16.47
CA GLY A 262 -9.77 -12.70 17.89
C GLY A 262 -8.28 -12.69 18.27
N ALA A 263 -7.38 -12.45 17.31
CA ALA A 263 -5.95 -12.37 17.54
C ALA A 263 -5.54 -11.02 18.12
N SER A 264 -4.37 -10.98 18.76
CA SER A 264 -3.78 -9.70 19.18
C SER A 264 -3.14 -8.97 17.99
N SER A 265 -3.01 -7.66 18.10
CA SER A 265 -2.29 -6.82 17.13
C SER A 265 -1.28 -5.94 17.87
N PHE A 266 0.00 -6.15 17.63
CA PHE A 266 1.02 -5.19 18.01
C PHE A 266 1.05 -4.08 16.96
N ILE A 267 0.55 -2.91 17.34
CA ILE A 267 0.49 -1.73 16.47
C ILE A 267 1.71 -0.86 16.78
N LYS A 268 2.45 -0.50 15.76
CA LYS A 268 3.59 0.40 15.90
C LYS A 268 3.28 1.75 15.25
N ARG A 269 3.66 2.83 15.92
CA ARG A 269 3.45 4.20 15.42
C ARG A 269 4.17 4.43 14.09
N LYS A 270 5.45 4.04 14.05
CA LYS A 270 6.31 4.11 12.85
C LYS A 270 7.18 2.86 12.78
N PHE A 271 7.44 2.38 11.58
CA PHE A 271 8.37 1.30 11.35
C PHE A 271 9.79 1.67 11.83
N SER A 272 10.50 0.68 12.36
CA SER A 272 11.93 0.77 12.70
C SER A 272 12.56 -0.59 12.43
N ALA A 273 13.47 -0.64 11.46
CA ALA A 273 14.16 -1.88 11.12
C ALA A 273 15.03 -2.39 12.27
N SER A 274 15.71 -1.49 12.98
CA SER A 274 16.61 -1.85 14.11
C SER A 274 15.90 -2.44 15.32
N SER A 275 14.62 -2.12 15.56
CA SER A 275 13.85 -2.67 16.69
C SER A 275 12.91 -3.81 16.31
N PHE A 276 12.77 -4.11 15.02
CA PHE A 276 11.73 -5.01 14.52
C PHE A 276 11.76 -6.39 15.17
N TRP A 277 12.90 -7.07 15.17
CA TRP A 277 13.02 -8.41 15.72
C TRP A 277 12.91 -8.44 17.25
N THR A 278 13.43 -7.41 17.92
CA THR A 278 13.26 -7.25 19.38
C THR A 278 11.79 -7.07 19.77
N ASP A 279 11.05 -6.25 19.00
CA ASP A 279 9.62 -6.07 19.18
C ASP A 279 8.87 -7.39 18.88
N ALA A 280 9.26 -8.11 17.82
CA ALA A 280 8.64 -9.39 17.46
C ALA A 280 8.74 -10.42 18.59
N HIS A 281 9.90 -10.53 19.22
CA HIS A 281 10.07 -11.39 20.40
C HIS A 281 9.28 -10.88 21.62
N LYS A 282 9.36 -9.57 21.91
CA LYS A 282 8.70 -8.97 23.08
C LYS A 282 7.19 -9.25 23.11
N TYR A 283 6.54 -9.13 21.95
CA TYR A 283 5.10 -9.30 21.82
C TYR A 283 4.69 -10.65 21.24
N ASN A 284 5.66 -11.56 21.02
CA ASN A 284 5.47 -12.86 20.39
C ASN A 284 4.62 -12.77 19.11
N THR A 285 5.00 -11.86 18.20
CA THR A 285 4.24 -11.66 16.95
C THR A 285 4.50 -12.80 15.98
N THR A 286 3.46 -13.53 15.64
CA THR A 286 3.53 -14.74 14.79
C THR A 286 3.18 -14.47 13.33
N ALA A 287 2.61 -13.31 13.06
CA ALA A 287 2.24 -12.86 11.73
C ALA A 287 2.71 -11.41 11.48
N PHE A 288 3.08 -11.10 10.24
CA PHE A 288 3.55 -9.78 9.84
C PHE A 288 2.82 -9.27 8.61
N VAL A 289 2.23 -8.08 8.68
CA VAL A 289 1.70 -7.38 7.51
C VAL A 289 2.78 -6.46 6.96
N TYR A 290 3.18 -6.67 5.69
CA TYR A 290 4.34 -6.00 5.11
C TYR A 290 4.05 -5.20 3.83
N ILE A 291 4.99 -4.34 3.51
CA ILE A 291 5.23 -3.82 2.17
C ILE A 291 6.67 -4.17 1.81
N GLY A 292 6.95 -4.47 0.55
CA GLY A 292 8.24 -4.99 0.10
C GLY A 292 9.45 -4.13 0.52
N GLU A 293 9.29 -2.80 0.57
CA GLU A 293 10.37 -1.91 1.05
C GLU A 293 10.74 -2.14 2.52
N LEU A 294 9.79 -2.54 3.38
CA LEU A 294 10.11 -2.91 4.77
C LEU A 294 10.99 -4.16 4.83
N CYS A 295 10.72 -5.13 3.95
CA CYS A 295 11.53 -6.33 3.85
C CYS A 295 12.96 -5.98 3.40
N ARG A 296 13.12 -5.06 2.45
CA ARG A 296 14.43 -4.54 2.03
C ARG A 296 15.16 -3.84 3.18
N TYR A 297 14.47 -2.98 3.94
CA TYR A 297 15.07 -2.33 5.10
C TYR A 297 15.52 -3.32 6.17
N LEU A 298 14.79 -4.41 6.37
CA LEU A 298 15.18 -5.49 7.29
C LEU A 298 16.38 -6.28 6.75
N ASP A 299 16.37 -6.60 5.47
CA ASP A 299 17.43 -7.36 4.81
C ASP A 299 18.76 -6.59 4.76
N ASN A 300 18.69 -5.27 4.64
CA ASN A 300 19.85 -4.38 4.66
C ASN A 300 20.42 -4.11 6.08
N GLN A 301 19.77 -4.59 7.16
CA GLN A 301 20.35 -4.44 8.50
C GLN A 301 21.49 -5.41 8.72
N GLU A 302 22.48 -4.98 9.51
CA GLU A 302 23.51 -5.90 10.01
C GLU A 302 22.87 -7.08 10.75
N PRO A 303 23.40 -8.31 10.59
CA PRO A 303 22.89 -9.48 11.28
C PRO A 303 22.89 -9.29 12.81
N SER A 304 21.79 -9.67 13.45
CA SER A 304 21.61 -9.54 14.89
C SER A 304 21.17 -10.83 15.56
N GLU A 305 21.45 -11.00 16.85
CA GLU A 305 20.95 -12.13 17.63
C GLU A 305 19.41 -12.13 17.73
N ALA A 306 18.78 -10.95 17.65
CA ALA A 306 17.32 -10.81 17.75
C ALA A 306 16.56 -11.37 16.52
N GLU A 307 17.22 -11.55 15.38
CA GLU A 307 16.58 -12.15 14.21
C GLU A 307 16.53 -13.69 14.29
N LYS A 308 17.35 -14.29 15.15
CA LYS A 308 17.40 -15.76 15.29
C LYS A 308 16.19 -16.28 16.05
N ASN A 309 15.66 -17.42 15.60
CA ASN A 309 14.48 -18.04 16.21
C ASN A 309 13.31 -17.06 16.36
N ASN A 310 13.16 -16.11 15.45
CA ASN A 310 12.07 -15.15 15.51
C ASN A 310 10.70 -15.86 15.44
N PRO A 311 9.66 -15.28 16.08
CA PRO A 311 8.37 -15.93 16.19
C PRO A 311 7.50 -15.85 14.93
N ILE A 312 7.90 -15.10 13.88
CA ILE A 312 7.08 -14.85 12.69
C ILE A 312 7.01 -16.12 11.84
N LYS A 313 5.82 -16.70 11.72
CA LYS A 313 5.53 -17.91 10.93
C LYS A 313 5.03 -17.58 9.53
N SER A 314 4.35 -16.46 9.39
CA SER A 314 3.72 -16.06 8.14
C SER A 314 3.71 -14.56 7.96
N MET A 315 3.82 -14.14 6.71
CA MET A 315 3.69 -12.74 6.36
C MET A 315 2.84 -12.57 5.11
N VAL A 316 2.06 -11.50 5.09
CA VAL A 316 1.20 -11.16 3.95
C VAL A 316 1.36 -9.68 3.65
N GLY A 317 1.51 -9.35 2.40
CA GLY A 317 1.67 -7.98 1.97
C GLY A 317 1.78 -7.84 0.47
N ASN A 318 2.40 -6.77 0.04
CA ASN A 318 2.56 -6.48 -1.39
C ASN A 318 3.90 -5.80 -1.68
N GLY A 319 4.39 -6.02 -2.90
CA GLY A 319 5.57 -5.35 -3.42
C GLY A 319 6.89 -5.94 -2.97
N LEU A 320 6.94 -7.19 -2.47
CA LEU A 320 8.20 -7.88 -2.22
C LEU A 320 8.86 -8.21 -3.54
N ARG A 321 9.95 -7.51 -3.83
CA ARG A 321 10.66 -7.63 -5.09
C ARG A 321 11.41 -8.95 -5.21
N PRO A 322 11.55 -9.51 -6.44
CA PRO A 322 12.27 -10.76 -6.68
C PRO A 322 13.72 -10.78 -6.20
N ASP A 323 14.41 -9.64 -6.22
CA ASP A 323 15.79 -9.48 -5.76
C ASP A 323 15.95 -9.63 -4.24
N VAL A 324 14.94 -9.26 -3.46
CA VAL A 324 14.91 -9.39 -1.98
C VAL A 324 14.31 -10.71 -1.53
N TRP A 325 13.50 -11.37 -2.38
CA TRP A 325 12.66 -12.52 -1.98
C TRP A 325 13.44 -13.68 -1.37
N ASP A 326 14.48 -14.12 -2.06
CA ASP A 326 15.23 -15.32 -1.64
C ASP A 326 16.11 -15.00 -0.42
N SER A 327 16.84 -13.88 -0.42
CA SER A 327 17.67 -13.45 0.71
C SER A 327 16.87 -13.27 1.99
N PHE A 328 15.73 -12.59 1.90
CA PHE A 328 14.83 -12.38 3.04
C PHE A 328 14.31 -13.69 3.61
N LYS A 329 13.85 -14.60 2.74
CA LYS A 329 13.30 -15.88 3.13
C LYS A 329 14.34 -16.76 3.82
N ASP A 330 15.54 -16.84 3.25
CA ASP A 330 16.62 -17.69 3.75
C ASP A 330 17.22 -17.11 5.05
N ARG A 331 17.39 -15.79 5.15
CA ARG A 331 17.95 -15.13 6.32
C ARG A 331 17.06 -15.22 7.54
N PHE A 332 15.75 -14.95 7.35
CA PHE A 332 14.81 -14.85 8.48
C PHE A 332 13.95 -16.11 8.69
N ASP A 333 14.18 -17.17 7.92
CA ASP A 333 13.49 -18.46 8.03
C ASP A 333 11.95 -18.34 8.03
N VAL A 334 11.42 -17.45 7.16
CA VAL A 334 9.98 -17.24 7.02
C VAL A 334 9.44 -18.13 5.92
N ASP A 335 8.83 -19.23 6.32
CA ASP A 335 8.32 -20.25 5.38
C ASP A 335 7.15 -19.77 4.51
N ARG A 336 6.30 -18.89 5.06
CA ARG A 336 5.08 -18.48 4.40
C ARG A 336 5.07 -16.99 4.07
N ILE A 337 5.29 -16.71 2.78
CA ILE A 337 5.26 -15.35 2.21
C ILE A 337 4.11 -15.29 1.20
N ILE A 338 3.05 -14.61 1.56
CA ILE A 338 1.87 -14.46 0.71
C ILE A 338 1.84 -13.04 0.15
N GLU A 339 2.27 -12.94 -1.08
CA GLU A 339 2.16 -11.71 -1.86
C GLU A 339 0.72 -11.54 -2.32
N ILE A 340 0.24 -10.30 -2.27
CA ILE A 340 -1.05 -9.91 -2.82
C ILE A 340 -0.88 -8.76 -3.81
N TYR A 341 -1.84 -8.61 -4.70
CA TYR A 341 -1.97 -7.45 -5.56
C TYR A 341 -3.43 -7.02 -5.65
N GLY A 342 -3.69 -5.74 -5.52
CA GLY A 342 -4.99 -5.13 -5.67
C GLY A 342 -4.94 -3.63 -5.41
N ALA A 343 -5.95 -2.91 -5.88
CA ALA A 343 -6.13 -1.48 -5.63
C ALA A 343 -7.26 -1.26 -4.62
N SER A 344 -7.19 -0.19 -3.83
CA SER A 344 -8.22 0.13 -2.83
C SER A 344 -9.59 0.33 -3.48
N GLU A 345 -9.63 1.00 -4.62
CA GLU A 345 -10.82 1.19 -5.47
C GLU A 345 -11.15 -0.03 -6.35
N GLY A 346 -10.18 -0.92 -6.56
CA GLY A 346 -10.27 -2.03 -7.51
C GLY A 346 -11.32 -3.07 -7.14
N ASN A 347 -11.64 -3.92 -8.13
CA ASN A 347 -12.69 -4.92 -8.07
C ASN A 347 -12.18 -6.38 -8.00
N ALA A 348 -10.87 -6.60 -7.93
CA ALA A 348 -10.28 -7.92 -7.74
C ALA A 348 -9.05 -7.90 -6.83
N LEU A 349 -8.78 -9.07 -6.25
CA LEU A 349 -7.60 -9.34 -5.45
C LEU A 349 -6.86 -10.53 -6.07
N PHE A 350 -5.57 -10.37 -6.32
CA PHE A 350 -4.66 -11.47 -6.59
C PHE A 350 -3.99 -11.88 -5.29
N MET A 351 -3.80 -13.17 -5.10
CA MET A 351 -3.20 -13.71 -3.90
C MET A 351 -2.35 -14.95 -4.21
N ASN A 352 -1.15 -14.97 -3.68
CA ASN A 352 -0.21 -16.10 -3.81
C ASN A 352 -0.59 -17.25 -2.87
N LEU A 353 -1.79 -17.80 -3.02
CA LEU A 353 -2.35 -18.80 -2.11
C LEU A 353 -1.53 -20.09 -2.04
N PHE A 354 -0.79 -20.41 -3.08
CA PHE A 354 0.06 -21.61 -3.14
C PHE A 354 1.46 -21.40 -2.57
N ASN A 355 1.73 -20.22 -2.00
CA ASN A 355 3.05 -19.88 -1.45
C ASN A 355 4.18 -20.19 -2.43
N LYS A 356 4.03 -19.71 -3.66
CA LYS A 356 5.04 -19.77 -4.71
C LYS A 356 5.98 -18.58 -4.60
N ASN A 357 7.23 -18.74 -5.00
CA ASN A 357 8.18 -17.63 -4.94
C ASN A 357 7.95 -16.64 -6.11
N LYS A 358 8.19 -15.34 -5.86
CA LYS A 358 8.30 -14.28 -6.88
C LYS A 358 7.05 -14.10 -7.75
N THR A 359 5.86 -14.23 -7.17
CA THR A 359 4.58 -14.04 -7.87
C THR A 359 3.56 -13.36 -6.97
N ILE A 360 2.72 -12.50 -7.55
CA ILE A 360 1.53 -11.93 -6.89
C ILE A 360 0.38 -12.94 -6.79
N GLY A 361 0.58 -14.15 -7.31
CA GLY A 361 -0.38 -15.25 -7.25
C GLY A 361 -1.42 -15.22 -8.35
N MET A 362 -2.63 -15.62 -8.00
CA MET A 362 -3.76 -15.82 -8.90
C MET A 362 -5.01 -15.09 -8.40
N THR A 363 -6.00 -14.95 -9.27
CA THR A 363 -7.32 -14.40 -8.93
C THR A 363 -8.44 -15.31 -9.42
N SER A 364 -9.64 -15.12 -8.86
CA SER A 364 -10.89 -15.72 -9.37
C SER A 364 -11.68 -14.78 -10.26
N ALA A 365 -11.25 -13.53 -10.39
CA ALA A 365 -11.88 -12.56 -11.29
C ALA A 365 -11.53 -12.85 -12.75
N ASP A 366 -12.42 -12.47 -13.66
CA ASP A 366 -12.12 -12.48 -15.09
C ASP A 366 -11.18 -11.33 -15.42
N VAL A 367 -9.98 -11.68 -15.91
CA VAL A 367 -8.91 -10.72 -16.18
C VAL A 367 -8.40 -10.86 -17.61
N ALA A 368 -7.89 -9.77 -18.14
CA ALA A 368 -7.22 -9.74 -19.43
C ALA A 368 -5.96 -8.87 -19.36
N LEU A 369 -4.91 -9.31 -20.04
CA LEU A 369 -3.74 -8.52 -20.29
C LEU A 369 -3.85 -7.94 -21.71
N LEU A 370 -3.98 -6.61 -21.80
CA LEU A 370 -4.20 -5.91 -23.04
C LEU A 370 -2.87 -5.46 -23.65
N GLU A 371 -2.78 -5.55 -24.96
CA GLU A 371 -1.65 -4.99 -25.71
C GLU A 371 -1.67 -3.46 -25.57
N TYR A 372 -0.56 -2.90 -25.08
CA TYR A 372 -0.46 -1.50 -24.71
C TYR A 372 0.78 -0.84 -25.31
N ASP A 373 0.59 0.26 -26.04
CA ASP A 373 1.70 1.08 -26.52
C ASP A 373 2.07 2.14 -25.48
N VAL A 374 3.23 1.94 -24.84
CA VAL A 374 3.76 2.84 -23.81
C VAL A 374 4.12 4.22 -24.37
N ALA A 375 4.46 4.31 -25.65
CA ALA A 375 4.89 5.58 -26.27
C ALA A 375 3.70 6.50 -26.54
N GLU A 376 2.63 5.92 -27.08
CA GLU A 376 1.43 6.67 -27.43
C GLU A 376 0.42 6.73 -26.26
N ASP A 377 0.71 6.03 -25.14
CA ASP A 377 -0.19 5.90 -23.97
C ASP A 377 -1.57 5.33 -24.36
N GLU A 378 -1.59 4.32 -25.26
CA GLU A 378 -2.82 3.79 -25.85
C GLU A 378 -2.92 2.26 -25.80
N ILE A 379 -4.16 1.77 -25.64
CA ILE A 379 -4.50 0.35 -25.76
C ILE A 379 -4.67 0.02 -27.25
N LEU A 380 -3.94 -0.98 -27.74
CA LEU A 380 -4.04 -1.40 -29.14
C LEU A 380 -5.33 -2.16 -29.42
N LYS A 381 -5.94 -1.86 -30.58
CA LYS A 381 -7.20 -2.44 -31.03
C LYS A 381 -7.01 -3.22 -32.34
N ASN A 382 -7.89 -4.20 -32.53
CA ASN A 382 -8.01 -4.93 -33.79
C ASN A 382 -8.84 -4.13 -34.84
N GLU A 383 -9.01 -4.70 -36.03
CA GLU A 383 -9.77 -4.08 -37.13
C GLU A 383 -11.23 -3.85 -36.79
N ASP A 384 -11.82 -4.64 -35.89
CA ASP A 384 -13.21 -4.52 -35.42
C ASP A 384 -13.38 -3.48 -34.31
N GLY A 385 -12.29 -2.84 -33.85
CA GLY A 385 -12.28 -1.82 -32.80
C GLY A 385 -12.22 -2.36 -31.37
N TYR A 386 -12.11 -3.68 -31.17
CA TYR A 386 -11.91 -4.29 -29.86
C TYR A 386 -10.45 -4.36 -29.46
N CYS A 387 -10.21 -4.40 -28.14
CA CYS A 387 -8.84 -4.45 -27.60
C CYS A 387 -8.16 -5.78 -27.92
N LYS A 388 -6.84 -5.71 -28.21
CA LYS A 388 -6.02 -6.90 -28.41
C LYS A 388 -5.53 -7.44 -27.08
N LYS A 389 -5.52 -8.78 -26.96
CA LYS A 389 -4.86 -9.47 -25.83
C LYS A 389 -3.43 -9.79 -26.20
N ILE A 390 -2.53 -9.64 -25.23
CA ILE A 390 -1.13 -10.04 -25.43
C ILE A 390 -0.97 -11.56 -25.40
N SER A 391 0.18 -12.01 -25.93
CA SER A 391 0.63 -13.39 -25.82
C SER A 391 1.10 -13.71 -24.39
N ASN A 392 1.18 -15.01 -24.04
CA ASN A 392 1.63 -15.44 -22.71
C ASN A 392 3.07 -14.97 -22.43
N HIS A 393 3.29 -14.59 -21.16
CA HIS A 393 4.57 -14.15 -20.59
C HIS A 393 5.06 -12.75 -21.02
N GLU A 394 4.36 -12.09 -21.90
CA GLU A 394 4.65 -10.68 -22.22
C GLU A 394 3.93 -9.73 -21.24
N PRO A 395 4.49 -8.55 -20.95
CA PRO A 395 3.81 -7.54 -20.15
C PRO A 395 2.63 -6.92 -20.89
N GLY A 396 1.47 -6.82 -20.24
CA GLY A 396 0.31 -6.14 -20.76
C GLY A 396 -0.45 -5.38 -19.70
N LEU A 397 -1.26 -4.41 -20.13
CA LEU A 397 -2.11 -3.63 -19.25
C LEU A 397 -3.20 -4.55 -18.66
N LEU A 398 -3.21 -4.67 -17.34
CA LEU A 398 -4.22 -5.46 -16.65
C LEU A 398 -5.58 -4.77 -16.67
N ALA A 399 -6.55 -5.45 -17.26
CA ALA A 399 -7.97 -5.10 -17.18
C ALA A 399 -8.75 -6.19 -16.44
N ILE A 400 -9.73 -5.80 -15.61
CA ILE A 400 -10.52 -6.69 -14.77
C ILE A 400 -12.00 -6.49 -15.11
N GLU A 401 -12.72 -7.55 -15.49
CA GLU A 401 -14.13 -7.45 -15.88
C GLU A 401 -14.99 -6.93 -14.71
N ILE A 402 -15.84 -5.96 -14.98
CA ILE A 402 -16.80 -5.42 -14.00
C ILE A 402 -18.10 -6.20 -14.12
N GLY A 403 -18.45 -6.91 -13.07
CA GLY A 403 -19.64 -7.77 -13.04
C GLY A 403 -20.14 -8.03 -11.62
N PRO A 404 -21.18 -8.86 -11.46
CA PRO A 404 -21.78 -9.15 -10.15
C PRO A 404 -20.80 -9.72 -9.12
N ASN A 405 -19.78 -10.46 -9.57
CA ASN A 405 -18.77 -11.08 -8.72
C ASN A 405 -17.52 -10.20 -8.52
N ALA A 406 -17.39 -9.12 -9.30
CA ALA A 406 -16.27 -8.19 -9.26
C ALA A 406 -16.79 -6.75 -9.42
N VAL A 407 -17.47 -6.26 -8.38
CA VAL A 407 -18.12 -4.94 -8.38
C VAL A 407 -17.06 -3.86 -8.20
N PHE A 408 -17.03 -2.90 -9.13
CA PHE A 408 -16.22 -1.71 -9.03
C PHE A 408 -16.93 -0.62 -8.22
N ASN A 409 -16.47 -0.34 -7.00
CA ASN A 409 -17.07 0.68 -6.14
C ASN A 409 -16.59 2.10 -6.48
N GLY A 410 -15.42 2.22 -7.10
CA GLY A 410 -14.86 3.50 -7.57
C GLY A 410 -14.45 4.45 -6.45
N TYR A 411 -14.45 5.72 -6.83
CA TYR A 411 -14.15 6.86 -5.97
C TYR A 411 -15.44 7.63 -5.67
N THR A 412 -15.38 8.53 -4.68
CA THR A 412 -16.44 9.53 -4.46
C THR A 412 -16.60 10.46 -5.67
N ASP A 413 -15.50 10.75 -6.37
CA ASP A 413 -15.45 11.45 -7.66
C ASP A 413 -15.91 10.52 -8.80
N LYS A 414 -17.09 10.81 -9.37
CA LYS A 414 -17.68 10.01 -10.44
C LYS A 414 -16.89 10.09 -11.75
N ASP A 415 -16.35 11.26 -12.09
CA ASP A 415 -15.56 11.44 -13.32
C ASP A 415 -14.23 10.67 -13.24
N ALA A 416 -13.62 10.67 -12.06
CA ALA A 416 -12.45 9.84 -11.81
C ALA A 416 -12.74 8.34 -11.90
N SER A 417 -13.92 7.92 -11.44
CA SER A 417 -14.37 6.52 -11.55
C SER A 417 -14.62 6.12 -13.00
N GLU A 418 -15.32 6.96 -13.79
CA GLU A 418 -15.58 6.68 -15.22
C GLU A 418 -14.29 6.59 -16.04
N LYS A 419 -13.28 7.41 -15.77
CA LYS A 419 -11.97 7.33 -16.45
C LYS A 419 -11.23 6.00 -16.22
N LYS A 420 -11.62 5.24 -15.20
CA LYS A 420 -11.06 3.91 -14.91
C LYS A 420 -11.86 2.77 -15.56
N ILE A 421 -12.95 3.05 -16.27
CA ILE A 421 -13.78 2.05 -16.92
C ILE A 421 -13.51 2.02 -18.41
N LEU A 422 -13.00 0.90 -18.91
CA LEU A 422 -12.90 0.59 -20.32
C LEU A 422 -14.22 -0.04 -20.78
N ARG A 423 -14.81 0.45 -21.86
CA ARG A 423 -16.07 -0.05 -22.42
C ARG A 423 -15.85 -0.68 -23.78
N ASN A 424 -16.62 -1.70 -24.09
CA ASN A 424 -16.56 -2.43 -25.36
C ASN A 424 -15.13 -2.98 -25.62
N VAL A 425 -14.57 -3.64 -24.61
CA VAL A 425 -13.19 -4.15 -24.66
C VAL A 425 -13.09 -5.34 -25.60
N PHE A 426 -13.99 -6.33 -25.46
CA PHE A 426 -14.01 -7.53 -26.30
C PHE A 426 -15.35 -7.78 -26.98
N LYS A 427 -16.41 -7.13 -26.53
CA LYS A 427 -17.78 -7.20 -27.08
C LYS A 427 -18.56 -5.95 -26.71
N ASP A 428 -19.60 -5.68 -27.45
CA ASP A 428 -20.52 -4.57 -27.15
C ASP A 428 -21.15 -4.72 -25.76
N GLY A 429 -21.09 -3.65 -24.98
CA GLY A 429 -21.70 -3.54 -23.64
C GLY A 429 -20.87 -4.14 -22.51
N ASP A 430 -19.70 -4.70 -22.74
CA ASP A 430 -18.82 -5.10 -21.65
C ASP A 430 -18.13 -3.89 -21.00
N ALA A 431 -17.74 -4.05 -19.74
CA ALA A 431 -17.06 -3.02 -18.96
C ALA A 431 -15.92 -3.65 -18.16
N TRP A 432 -14.75 -3.01 -18.19
CA TRP A 432 -13.54 -3.50 -17.56
C TRP A 432 -12.87 -2.38 -16.77
N PHE A 433 -12.39 -2.71 -15.59
CA PHE A 433 -11.60 -1.79 -14.76
C PHE A 433 -10.16 -1.73 -15.27
N ASN A 434 -9.72 -0.53 -15.65
CA ASN A 434 -8.34 -0.24 -16.01
C ASN A 434 -7.50 -0.02 -14.75
N THR A 435 -6.60 -0.95 -14.44
CA THR A 435 -5.74 -0.85 -13.27
C THR A 435 -4.66 0.23 -13.44
N GLY A 436 -4.18 0.45 -14.66
CA GLY A 436 -3.01 1.27 -14.97
C GLY A 436 -1.67 0.59 -14.67
N ASP A 437 -1.70 -0.74 -14.46
CA ASP A 437 -0.52 -1.54 -14.12
C ASP A 437 -0.23 -2.56 -15.23
N LEU A 438 1.05 -2.72 -15.55
CA LEU A 438 1.57 -3.75 -16.45
C LEU A 438 1.86 -5.01 -15.66
N ILE A 439 1.28 -6.11 -16.10
CA ILE A 439 1.37 -7.44 -15.47
C ILE A 439 1.77 -8.46 -16.55
N LYS A 440 2.48 -9.49 -16.16
CA LYS A 440 2.76 -10.66 -17.01
C LYS A 440 2.38 -11.97 -16.32
N THR A 441 2.09 -13.00 -17.09
CA THR A 441 1.97 -14.37 -16.57
C THR A 441 3.35 -14.96 -16.31
N VAL A 442 3.48 -15.81 -15.28
CA VAL A 442 4.75 -16.47 -14.92
C VAL A 442 4.56 -17.95 -14.69
N ASP A 443 5.56 -18.73 -15.09
CA ASP A 443 5.60 -20.16 -14.78
C ASP A 443 6.12 -20.36 -13.35
N VAL A 444 5.27 -20.90 -12.49
CA VAL A 444 5.59 -21.25 -11.09
C VAL A 444 5.64 -22.75 -10.88
N GLY A 445 5.72 -23.53 -11.95
CA GLY A 445 5.63 -24.98 -11.95
C GLY A 445 4.21 -25.47 -11.64
N PHE A 446 4.08 -26.63 -10.99
CA PHE A 446 2.78 -27.22 -10.73
C PHE A 446 1.89 -26.33 -9.85
N ALA A 447 0.73 -25.90 -10.36
CA ALA A 447 -0.23 -25.02 -9.70
C ALA A 447 -1.70 -25.38 -10.02
N PHE A 448 -2.02 -26.68 -10.24
CA PHE A 448 -3.35 -27.18 -10.60
C PHE A 448 -3.96 -26.47 -11.83
N GLY A 449 -3.12 -26.06 -12.80
CA GLY A 449 -3.56 -25.35 -14.00
C GLY A 449 -3.99 -23.90 -13.76
N LYS A 450 -3.70 -23.33 -12.61
CA LYS A 450 -3.99 -21.92 -12.31
C LYS A 450 -2.85 -21.04 -12.76
N GLU A 451 -3.18 -20.03 -13.57
CA GLU A 451 -2.24 -19.00 -13.98
C GLU A 451 -1.76 -18.19 -12.77
N HIS A 452 -0.49 -17.84 -12.79
CA HIS A 452 0.14 -16.96 -11.82
C HIS A 452 0.68 -15.73 -12.53
N TYR A 453 0.67 -14.62 -11.80
CA TYR A 453 1.00 -13.32 -12.36
C TYR A 453 2.16 -12.68 -11.61
N GLN A 454 2.86 -11.79 -12.29
CA GLN A 454 3.91 -10.95 -11.71
C GLN A 454 3.67 -9.51 -12.12
N PHE A 455 3.78 -8.61 -11.15
CA PHE A 455 3.76 -7.18 -11.40
C PHE A 455 5.04 -6.77 -12.14
N VAL A 456 4.91 -6.00 -13.20
CA VAL A 456 6.05 -5.51 -13.99
C VAL A 456 6.32 -4.05 -13.66
N ASP A 457 5.35 -3.16 -13.92
CA ASP A 457 5.50 -1.73 -13.64
C ASP A 457 4.14 -1.02 -13.74
N ARG A 458 4.11 0.26 -13.40
CA ARG A 458 2.98 1.14 -13.71
C ARG A 458 3.15 1.74 -15.09
N VAL A 459 2.05 1.87 -15.81
CA VAL A 459 2.02 2.53 -17.12
C VAL A 459 2.70 3.91 -17.07
N GLY A 460 2.39 4.75 -16.06
CA GLY A 460 2.98 6.07 -15.91
C GLY A 460 4.45 6.10 -15.42
N ASP A 461 5.01 4.98 -15.00
CA ASP A 461 6.40 4.86 -14.54
C ASP A 461 7.31 4.27 -15.62
N THR A 462 6.79 3.34 -16.42
CA THR A 462 7.49 2.80 -17.59
C THR A 462 7.82 3.94 -18.58
N PHE A 463 8.99 3.91 -19.16
CA PHE A 463 9.40 4.88 -20.15
C PHE A 463 9.91 4.18 -21.41
N ARG A 464 9.97 4.91 -22.52
CA ARG A 464 10.51 4.43 -23.80
C ARG A 464 11.80 5.15 -24.14
N TRP A 465 12.81 4.39 -24.49
CA TRP A 465 14.09 4.89 -24.96
C TRP A 465 14.50 4.19 -26.24
N ARG A 466 14.72 4.98 -27.31
CA ARG A 466 15.13 4.46 -28.63
C ARG A 466 14.22 3.34 -29.15
N SER A 467 12.92 3.61 -29.11
CA SER A 467 11.87 2.67 -29.54
C SER A 467 11.70 1.41 -28.69
N GLU A 468 12.41 1.28 -27.55
CA GLU A 468 12.30 0.14 -26.63
C GLU A 468 11.64 0.56 -25.32
N ASN A 469 10.72 -0.26 -24.81
CA ASN A 469 10.08 -0.05 -23.52
C ASN A 469 11.00 -0.48 -22.39
N VAL A 470 11.08 0.33 -21.35
CA VAL A 470 11.93 0.09 -20.16
C VAL A 470 11.07 0.09 -18.90
N SER A 471 11.06 -1.04 -18.21
CA SER A 471 10.45 -1.15 -16.89
C SER A 471 11.39 -0.60 -15.82
N THR A 472 10.91 0.36 -15.04
CA THR A 472 11.70 0.96 -13.96
C THR A 472 12.00 -0.04 -12.85
N ASN A 473 11.10 -0.99 -12.62
CA ASN A 473 11.31 -2.03 -11.62
C ASN A 473 12.35 -3.05 -12.05
N GLU A 474 12.29 -3.56 -13.29
CA GLU A 474 13.28 -4.53 -13.79
C GLU A 474 14.69 -3.94 -13.78
N VAL A 475 14.84 -2.68 -14.20
CA VAL A 475 16.13 -1.98 -14.09
C VAL A 475 16.55 -1.83 -12.65
N GLY A 476 15.64 -1.37 -11.77
CA GLY A 476 15.93 -1.18 -10.35
C GLY A 476 16.35 -2.48 -9.63
N GLU A 477 15.76 -3.62 -9.98
CA GLU A 477 16.15 -4.94 -9.46
C GLU A 477 17.60 -5.28 -9.81
N ILE A 478 18.01 -5.04 -11.05
CA ILE A 478 19.40 -5.26 -11.49
C ILE A 478 20.36 -4.33 -10.75
N LEU A 479 20.04 -3.04 -10.66
CA LEU A 479 20.89 -2.07 -9.98
C LEU A 479 21.06 -2.38 -8.49
N ASN A 480 19.99 -2.78 -7.82
CA ASN A 480 20.00 -3.19 -6.41
C ASN A 480 20.75 -4.52 -6.17
N GLY A 481 20.94 -5.32 -7.21
CA GLY A 481 21.72 -6.55 -7.13
C GLY A 481 23.25 -6.30 -7.01
N PHE A 482 23.72 -5.06 -7.12
CA PHE A 482 25.11 -4.70 -6.87
C PHE A 482 25.32 -4.40 -5.38
N THR A 483 26.31 -5.05 -4.76
CA THR A 483 26.48 -5.14 -3.31
C THR A 483 26.51 -3.79 -2.59
N ASP A 484 27.10 -2.77 -3.20
CA ASP A 484 27.30 -1.45 -2.56
C ASP A 484 26.11 -0.49 -2.80
N VAL A 485 25.05 -0.93 -3.50
CA VAL A 485 23.82 -0.16 -3.73
C VAL A 485 22.77 -0.55 -2.70
N ASN A 486 22.52 0.31 -1.73
CA ASN A 486 21.49 0.08 -0.70
C ASN A 486 20.09 0.12 -1.30
N MET A 487 19.85 1.09 -2.19
CA MET A 487 18.56 1.30 -2.84
C MET A 487 18.73 2.11 -4.12
N SER A 488 17.96 1.75 -5.16
CA SER A 488 17.83 2.53 -6.38
C SER A 488 16.37 2.89 -6.65
N ASN A 489 16.15 4.09 -7.19
CA ASN A 489 14.86 4.57 -7.68
C ASN A 489 15.02 4.98 -9.14
N VAL A 490 14.46 4.21 -10.06
CA VAL A 490 14.62 4.38 -11.50
C VAL A 490 13.45 5.15 -12.11
N TYR A 491 13.74 6.06 -13.00
CA TYR A 491 12.75 6.91 -13.69
C TYR A 491 13.28 7.36 -15.06
N GLY A 492 12.36 7.75 -15.95
CA GLY A 492 12.71 8.26 -17.28
C GLY A 492 12.86 9.78 -17.29
N VAL A 493 13.91 10.31 -17.93
CA VAL A 493 14.18 11.73 -18.10
C VAL A 493 14.35 12.09 -19.57
N GLU A 494 13.90 13.28 -19.95
CA GLU A 494 14.07 13.78 -21.32
C GLU A 494 15.51 14.21 -21.56
N VAL A 495 16.06 13.80 -22.71
CA VAL A 495 17.40 14.21 -23.16
C VAL A 495 17.24 15.08 -24.40
N PRO A 496 17.71 16.33 -24.41
CA PRO A 496 17.57 17.23 -25.53
C PRO A 496 18.06 16.63 -26.86
N GLY A 497 17.21 16.69 -27.88
CA GLY A 497 17.50 16.15 -29.21
C GLY A 497 17.39 14.64 -29.37
N CYS A 498 16.91 13.93 -28.35
CA CYS A 498 16.65 12.50 -28.42
C CYS A 498 15.14 12.20 -28.35
N GLU A 499 14.73 11.11 -28.98
CA GLU A 499 13.37 10.60 -28.93
C GLU A 499 13.16 9.73 -27.66
N GLY A 500 12.04 9.96 -26.96
CA GLY A 500 11.69 9.24 -25.76
C GLY A 500 12.37 9.78 -24.50
N ARG A 501 12.45 8.94 -23.47
CA ARG A 501 13.07 9.26 -22.18
C ARG A 501 14.20 8.28 -21.89
N ALA A 502 15.35 8.80 -21.49
CA ALA A 502 16.48 7.99 -21.06
C ALA A 502 16.31 7.55 -19.60
N GLY A 503 16.85 6.39 -19.24
CA GLY A 503 16.89 5.95 -17.87
C GLY A 503 17.76 6.85 -17.00
N MET A 504 17.24 7.23 -15.83
CA MET A 504 17.98 7.85 -14.74
C MET A 504 17.67 7.09 -13.44
N ALA A 505 18.66 6.95 -12.56
CA ALA A 505 18.49 6.31 -11.28
C ALA A 505 19.01 7.21 -10.15
N ALA A 506 18.22 7.36 -9.09
CA ALA A 506 18.70 7.89 -7.82
C ALA A 506 19.20 6.74 -6.95
N PHE A 507 20.39 6.89 -6.35
CA PHE A 507 21.05 5.88 -5.52
C PHE A 507 21.23 6.36 -4.10
N SER A 508 20.93 5.48 -3.14
CA SER A 508 21.46 5.53 -1.79
C SER A 508 22.62 4.52 -1.69
N LEU A 509 23.81 4.98 -1.37
CA LEU A 509 25.03 4.18 -1.29
C LEU A 509 25.52 4.14 0.16
N GLU A 510 26.15 3.04 0.55
CA GLU A 510 26.78 2.92 1.86
C GLU A 510 28.03 3.81 1.98
N ASP A 511 28.91 3.77 0.99
CA ASP A 511 30.11 4.60 0.90
C ASP A 511 30.29 5.18 -0.50
N VAL A 512 29.88 6.45 -0.68
CA VAL A 512 29.99 7.17 -1.96
C VAL A 512 31.45 7.31 -2.43
N LYS A 513 32.40 7.44 -1.49
CA LYS A 513 33.82 7.73 -1.84
C LYS A 513 34.55 6.51 -2.37
N ASN A 514 34.23 5.34 -1.85
CA ASN A 514 34.88 4.09 -2.20
C ASN A 514 34.05 3.24 -3.18
N PHE A 515 32.93 3.75 -3.69
CA PHE A 515 32.08 3.03 -4.64
C PHE A 515 32.83 2.70 -5.93
N ASN A 516 32.82 1.42 -6.31
CA ASN A 516 33.55 0.93 -7.47
C ASN A 516 32.76 1.10 -8.77
N TRP A 517 32.82 2.29 -9.36
CA TRP A 517 32.12 2.63 -10.60
C TRP A 517 32.45 1.72 -11.79
N ASN A 518 33.68 1.20 -11.88
CA ASN A 518 34.04 0.29 -12.96
C ASN A 518 33.36 -1.06 -12.81
N ALA A 519 33.41 -1.66 -11.62
CA ALA A 519 32.72 -2.93 -11.34
C ALA A 519 31.19 -2.78 -11.47
N PHE A 520 30.64 -1.65 -11.02
CA PHE A 520 29.22 -1.35 -11.20
C PHE A 520 28.85 -1.21 -12.68
N SER A 521 29.65 -0.51 -13.49
CA SER A 521 29.41 -0.36 -14.91
C SER A 521 29.43 -1.70 -15.65
N GLU A 522 30.37 -2.58 -15.29
CA GLU A 522 30.44 -3.94 -15.80
C GLU A 522 29.22 -4.77 -15.39
N HIS A 523 28.76 -4.63 -14.15
CA HIS A 523 27.52 -5.27 -13.66
C HIS A 523 26.32 -4.83 -14.50
N VAL A 524 26.16 -3.52 -14.72
CA VAL A 524 25.07 -2.97 -15.55
C VAL A 524 25.18 -3.46 -17.01
N GLU A 525 26.39 -3.50 -17.54
CA GLU A 525 26.64 -3.95 -18.92
C GLU A 525 26.29 -5.42 -19.14
N ASN A 526 26.61 -6.27 -18.17
CA ASN A 526 26.37 -7.71 -18.26
C ASN A 526 24.90 -8.10 -18.04
N ASN A 527 24.11 -7.28 -17.31
CA ASN A 527 22.78 -7.66 -16.89
C ASN A 527 21.65 -6.83 -17.54
N LEU A 528 21.97 -5.69 -18.18
CA LEU A 528 20.97 -4.86 -18.85
C LEU A 528 21.28 -4.68 -20.34
N PRO A 529 20.27 -4.79 -21.23
CA PRO A 529 20.42 -4.40 -22.62
C PRO A 529 20.72 -2.90 -22.72
N LYS A 530 21.42 -2.50 -23.78
CA LYS A 530 21.95 -1.14 -23.93
C LYS A 530 20.89 -0.03 -23.75
N TYR A 531 19.68 -0.27 -24.24
CA TYR A 531 18.58 0.70 -24.14
C TYR A 531 18.03 0.87 -22.70
N ALA A 532 18.16 -0.15 -21.85
CA ALA A 532 17.67 -0.13 -20.48
C ALA A 532 18.70 0.37 -19.45
N ARG A 533 19.97 0.51 -19.85
CA ARG A 533 21.02 1.04 -18.96
C ARG A 533 20.74 2.50 -18.65
N PRO A 534 20.65 2.89 -17.37
CA PRO A 534 20.49 4.31 -17.01
C PRO A 534 21.61 5.15 -17.59
N LEU A 535 21.29 6.27 -18.24
CA LEU A 535 22.31 7.21 -18.71
C LEU A 535 22.83 8.12 -17.61
N PHE A 536 22.03 8.31 -16.55
CA PHE A 536 22.36 9.18 -15.43
C PHE A 536 22.13 8.47 -14.10
N ILE A 537 23.03 8.73 -13.14
CA ILE A 537 22.92 8.26 -11.76
C ILE A 537 23.13 9.44 -10.82
N ARG A 538 22.13 9.70 -9.97
CA ARG A 538 22.16 10.74 -8.96
C ARG A 538 22.36 10.12 -7.59
N ILE A 539 23.34 10.59 -6.82
CA ILE A 539 23.61 10.10 -5.48
C ILE A 539 22.85 10.95 -4.48
N ILE A 540 21.94 10.33 -3.74
CA ILE A 540 21.14 10.98 -2.69
C ILE A 540 21.42 10.35 -1.34
N GLN A 541 21.23 11.12 -0.26
CA GLN A 541 21.47 10.62 1.10
C GLN A 541 20.37 9.67 1.56
N GLU A 542 19.12 10.04 1.34
CA GLU A 542 17.95 9.27 1.75
C GLU A 542 16.93 9.25 0.60
N MET A 543 16.28 8.09 0.42
CA MET A 543 15.20 7.93 -0.54
C MET A 543 13.90 8.49 0.00
N ASP A 544 13.33 9.43 -0.71
CA ASP A 544 11.99 9.93 -0.40
C ASP A 544 10.92 8.88 -0.68
N THR A 545 10.12 8.61 0.34
CA THR A 545 9.00 7.69 0.25
C THR A 545 7.67 8.37 0.59
N THR A 546 6.59 7.82 0.08
CA THR A 546 5.25 8.18 0.55
C THR A 546 5.03 7.66 1.97
N GLY A 547 3.98 8.14 2.66
CA GLY A 547 3.58 7.56 3.97
C GLY A 547 3.28 6.05 3.92
N THR A 548 3.17 5.48 2.72
CA THR A 548 3.02 4.04 2.46
C THR A 548 4.30 3.40 1.93
N PHE A 549 5.44 4.00 2.17
CA PHE A 549 6.79 3.51 1.80
C PHE A 549 7.01 3.27 0.30
N LYS A 550 6.23 3.91 -0.57
CA LYS A 550 6.49 3.88 -2.02
C LYS A 550 7.47 4.97 -2.38
N LEU A 551 8.47 4.64 -3.20
CA LEU A 551 9.45 5.61 -3.70
C LEU A 551 8.77 6.72 -4.50
N LYS A 552 9.08 7.97 -4.16
CA LYS A 552 8.61 9.15 -4.92
C LYS A 552 9.50 9.34 -6.13
N LYS A 553 8.88 9.58 -7.30
CA LYS A 553 9.60 9.77 -8.56
C LYS A 553 9.38 11.16 -9.19
N ASN A 554 8.29 11.84 -8.84
CA ASN A 554 7.90 13.08 -9.54
C ASN A 554 8.95 14.18 -9.38
N GLU A 555 9.36 14.49 -8.15
CA GLU A 555 10.39 15.49 -7.88
C GLU A 555 11.71 15.14 -8.56
N LEU A 556 12.12 13.87 -8.50
CA LEU A 556 13.34 13.38 -9.16
C LEU A 556 13.28 13.53 -10.69
N ARG A 557 12.10 13.32 -11.31
CA ARG A 557 11.89 13.55 -12.76
C ARG A 557 11.98 15.02 -13.12
N ASP A 558 11.34 15.89 -12.34
CA ASP A 558 11.27 17.34 -12.58
C ASP A 558 12.63 18.02 -12.39
N GLU A 559 13.43 17.53 -11.46
CA GLU A 559 14.80 17.98 -11.23
C GLU A 559 15.76 17.38 -12.25
N SER A 560 15.54 16.13 -12.68
CA SER A 560 16.33 15.42 -13.68
C SER A 560 17.83 15.46 -13.37
N PHE A 561 18.67 15.61 -14.39
CA PHE A 561 20.13 15.77 -14.28
C PHE A 561 20.58 17.24 -14.36
N ASP A 562 19.67 18.20 -14.11
CA ASP A 562 19.97 19.63 -14.19
C ASP A 562 20.77 20.10 -12.96
N LEU A 563 22.06 20.32 -13.13
CA LEU A 563 22.99 20.79 -12.08
C LEU A 563 22.67 22.19 -11.53
N ASN A 564 21.66 22.90 -12.05
CA ASN A 564 21.16 24.13 -11.45
C ASN A 564 20.00 23.89 -10.50
N LYS A 565 19.33 22.75 -10.61
CA LYS A 565 18.20 22.36 -9.75
C LYS A 565 18.62 21.44 -8.61
N VAL A 566 19.70 20.65 -8.81
CA VAL A 566 20.17 19.66 -7.84
C VAL A 566 21.54 19.99 -7.29
N ASN A 567 21.72 19.80 -5.98
CA ASN A 567 23.01 19.91 -5.33
C ASN A 567 23.73 18.56 -5.17
N ASP A 568 23.07 17.49 -5.57
CA ASP A 568 23.56 16.12 -5.46
C ASP A 568 24.62 15.83 -6.54
N ILE A 569 25.44 14.82 -6.26
CA ILE A 569 26.43 14.36 -7.23
C ILE A 569 25.70 13.57 -8.31
N VAL A 570 25.91 13.92 -9.57
CA VAL A 570 25.35 13.22 -10.73
C VAL A 570 26.49 12.61 -11.55
N TYR A 571 26.35 11.34 -11.90
CA TYR A 571 27.19 10.63 -12.84
C TYR A 571 26.44 10.41 -14.15
N CYS A 572 27.19 10.29 -15.25
CA CYS A 572 26.62 9.99 -16.57
C CYS A 572 27.41 8.92 -17.30
N LEU A 573 26.72 8.12 -18.11
CA LEU A 573 27.33 7.18 -19.03
C LEU A 573 27.47 7.86 -20.40
N LYS A 574 28.67 8.31 -20.72
CA LYS A 574 28.95 8.97 -22.00
C LYS A 574 28.92 7.97 -23.17
N PRO A 575 28.50 8.35 -24.39
CA PRO A 575 28.42 7.43 -25.54
C PRO A 575 29.72 6.72 -25.91
N SER A 576 30.86 7.32 -25.58
CA SER A 576 32.21 6.79 -25.84
C SER A 576 32.86 6.12 -24.63
N SER A 577 32.15 6.04 -23.48
CA SER A 577 32.66 5.47 -22.24
C SER A 577 31.93 4.17 -21.90
N ASN A 578 32.64 3.23 -21.31
CA ASN A 578 32.06 2.01 -20.73
C ASN A 578 31.88 2.12 -19.21
N SER A 579 32.17 3.29 -18.62
CA SER A 579 32.03 3.53 -17.19
C SER A 579 31.29 4.83 -16.91
N TYR A 580 30.58 4.89 -15.80
CA TYR A 580 29.93 6.11 -15.34
C TYR A 580 31.00 7.12 -14.88
N GLU A 581 30.88 8.34 -15.35
CA GLU A 581 31.77 9.46 -15.05
C GLU A 581 30.98 10.60 -14.43
N LEU A 582 31.64 11.45 -13.65
CA LEU A 582 31.02 12.63 -13.05
C LEU A 582 30.44 13.53 -14.14
N LEU A 583 29.18 13.94 -14.00
CA LEU A 583 28.55 14.92 -14.88
C LEU A 583 29.07 16.31 -14.50
N ASP A 584 29.88 16.89 -15.38
CA ASP A 584 30.36 18.26 -15.26
C ASP A 584 29.53 19.24 -16.11
N ARG A 585 29.75 20.53 -15.89
CA ARG A 585 29.01 21.58 -16.63
C ARG A 585 29.33 21.59 -18.12
N GLU A 586 30.56 21.25 -18.52
CA GLU A 586 30.94 21.20 -19.92
C GLU A 586 30.16 20.10 -20.65
N TRP A 587 30.00 18.92 -20.02
CA TRP A 587 29.25 17.83 -20.62
C TRP A 587 27.74 18.11 -20.60
N LEU A 588 27.22 18.74 -19.54
CA LEU A 588 25.82 19.19 -19.47
C LEU A 588 25.50 20.19 -20.59
N ASP A 589 26.40 21.14 -20.90
CA ASP A 589 26.23 22.07 -21.99
C ASP A 589 26.22 21.36 -23.37
N LYS A 590 27.00 20.30 -23.55
CA LYS A 590 26.96 19.44 -24.73
C LYS A 590 25.63 18.69 -24.86
N ILE A 591 25.08 18.20 -23.76
CA ILE A 591 23.75 17.57 -23.72
C ILE A 591 22.69 18.59 -24.12
N ASN A 592 22.65 19.74 -23.46
CA ASN A 592 21.66 20.78 -23.68
C ASN A 592 21.72 21.38 -25.10
N SER A 593 22.89 21.36 -25.73
CA SER A 593 23.08 21.80 -27.13
C SER A 593 22.93 20.68 -28.16
N CYS A 594 22.46 19.49 -27.77
CA CYS A 594 22.31 18.29 -28.60
C CYS A 594 23.63 17.80 -29.24
N LYS A 595 24.77 18.07 -28.61
CA LYS A 595 26.10 17.70 -29.12
C LYS A 595 26.76 16.55 -28.38
N ALA A 596 26.08 15.97 -27.40
CA ALA A 596 26.60 14.88 -26.59
C ALA A 596 26.65 13.53 -27.33
N GLY A 597 25.87 13.36 -28.39
CA GLY A 597 25.86 12.15 -29.23
C GLY A 597 25.08 10.96 -28.62
N TYR A 598 24.16 11.22 -27.73
CA TYR A 598 23.25 10.20 -27.17
C TYR A 598 22.28 9.63 -28.18
#